data_49088a1426a016d69a8ee4797e994501
#
_entry.id   49088a1426a016d69a8ee4797e994501
#
_cell.length_a   1.000
_cell.length_b   1.000
_cell.length_c   1.000
_cell.angle_alpha   90.00
_cell.angle_beta   90.00
_cell.angle_gamma   90.00
#
_symmetry.space_group_name_H-M   'P 1'
#
loop_
_entity.id
_entity.type
_entity.pdbx_description
1 polymer ?
#
loop_
_entity_poly.entity_id
_entity_poly.type
_entity_poly.pdbx_seq_one_letter_code
_entity_poly.pdbx_strand_id
1 'polypeptide(L)'
;MLTTNTQYNKLSITMTSKPMQTSKDSQNQTPHVDADHKVDTEHTVNTESSHAHTSLLGTSLTIDSLIDAQVDFMQQWLRKQAEPLSMEAWQWFGEQPLNKYVSRDHLQHLINDWLLNQPTSEVVRTDIRDILHTVIYHPVNDNVPLSELVDDTQIETLANYVGSHEQQRNVLIHTLVGNETFADLLTQTLYHAINDFMETTLDKAGGVGKLMKLGRSSFEKATNRNLDEKLQAYLHRNIKDLARRAEANAQEHLSNEEVARLLVTGWARIKEQPVSHLQTYLRDEPDNSSIDHIEASIQQSYNRLRMSPYLHSLVAASIDTWYDNHQADTIATIAASLYIDEQAMTQFSTALLPIIYDALESPWFLAHTREMLQAFYDQPTIKENLSLNNQ
;
A
#
# COMPACT_ATOMS: atom_id res chain seq x y z
N MET A 1 17.95 42.41 -4.66
CA MET A 1 18.27 42.23 -6.08
C MET A 1 19.27 41.08 -6.21
N LEU A 2 18.79 39.88 -6.40
CA LEU A 2 19.57 38.73 -6.91
C LEU A 2 18.53 37.74 -7.43
N THR A 3 18.34 37.78 -8.73
CA THR A 3 17.51 36.91 -9.54
C THR A 3 18.24 35.58 -9.76
N THR A 4 17.75 34.49 -9.20
CA THR A 4 18.18 33.13 -9.56
C THR A 4 17.18 32.51 -10.52
N ASN A 5 17.65 32.35 -11.76
CA ASN A 5 16.99 31.77 -12.90
C ASN A 5 17.17 30.24 -12.82
N THR A 6 16.11 29.49 -12.51
CA THR A 6 16.15 28.03 -12.53
C THR A 6 15.52 27.56 -13.85
N GLN A 7 16.36 27.11 -14.77
CA GLN A 7 15.95 26.45 -16.02
C GLN A 7 15.43 25.03 -15.72
N TYR A 8 14.18 24.78 -16.00
CA TYR A 8 13.63 23.42 -16.06
C TYR A 8 13.99 22.77 -17.39
N ASN A 9 14.80 21.71 -17.27
CA ASN A 9 15.15 20.83 -18.39
C ASN A 9 13.97 19.90 -18.69
N LYS A 10 13.29 20.11 -19.83
CA LYS A 10 12.29 19.22 -20.39
C LYS A 10 12.98 17.98 -20.98
N LEU A 11 12.90 16.85 -20.31
CA LEU A 11 13.21 15.55 -20.90
C LEU A 11 12.00 15.07 -21.70
N SER A 12 12.08 15.17 -23.02
CA SER A 12 11.14 14.56 -23.95
C SER A 12 11.48 13.09 -24.11
N ILE A 13 10.64 12.22 -23.59
CA ILE A 13 10.71 10.78 -23.85
C ILE A 13 9.92 10.49 -25.11
N THR A 14 10.63 10.19 -26.21
CA THR A 14 10.06 9.76 -27.48
C THR A 14 9.81 8.25 -27.39
N MET A 15 8.56 7.84 -27.24
CA MET A 15 8.18 6.43 -27.40
C MET A 15 8.07 6.09 -28.88
N THR A 16 9.02 5.29 -29.38
CA THR A 16 8.95 4.65 -30.68
C THR A 16 8.09 3.38 -30.58
N SER A 17 6.90 3.45 -31.09
CA SER A 17 6.04 2.29 -31.30
C SER A 17 6.48 1.51 -32.55
N LYS A 18 6.85 0.25 -32.36
CA LYS A 18 7.16 -0.73 -33.40
C LYS A 18 5.87 -1.44 -33.80
N PRO A 19 5.49 -1.51 -35.08
CA PRO A 19 4.28 -2.23 -35.48
C PRO A 19 4.52 -3.75 -35.49
N MET A 20 3.58 -4.48 -34.92
CA MET A 20 3.53 -5.92 -34.91
C MET A 20 2.98 -6.44 -36.24
N GLN A 21 3.77 -7.24 -36.96
CA GLN A 21 3.40 -7.88 -38.20
C GLN A 21 2.33 -8.94 -37.96
N THR A 22 1.28 -8.88 -38.74
CA THR A 22 0.28 -9.93 -38.91
C THR A 22 0.85 -11.06 -39.78
N SER A 23 0.92 -12.25 -39.23
CA SER A 23 1.13 -13.49 -39.98
C SER A 23 -0.22 -14.11 -40.31
N LYS A 24 -0.54 -14.18 -41.62
CA LYS A 24 -1.54 -15.08 -42.22
C LYS A 24 -0.87 -16.42 -42.42
N ASP A 25 -1.52 -17.50 -42.08
CA ASP A 25 -1.81 -18.70 -42.94
C ASP A 25 -2.18 -19.89 -42.05
N SER A 26 -3.32 -20.50 -42.41
CA SER A 26 -3.62 -21.93 -42.65
C SER A 26 -5.11 -22.18 -42.34
N GLN A 27 -5.91 -22.18 -43.35
CA GLN A 27 -6.46 -23.31 -44.13
C GLN A 27 -7.18 -24.41 -43.30
N ASN A 28 -8.52 -24.43 -43.53
CA ASN A 28 -9.29 -25.59 -43.99
C ASN A 28 -9.54 -26.75 -43.01
N GLN A 29 -10.82 -26.90 -42.64
CA GLN A 29 -11.54 -28.15 -42.88
C GLN A 29 -13.00 -28.04 -42.43
N THR A 30 -13.93 -28.05 -43.37
CA THR A 30 -15.33 -28.41 -43.20
C THR A 30 -15.49 -29.93 -43.17
N PRO A 31 -16.50 -30.49 -42.57
CA PRO A 31 -17.24 -31.60 -43.16
C PRO A 31 -18.72 -31.27 -43.35
N HIS A 32 -19.10 -31.55 -44.58
CA HIS A 32 -20.39 -31.79 -45.15
C HIS A 32 -21.14 -32.91 -44.40
N VAL A 33 -22.43 -32.74 -44.09
CA VAL A 33 -23.40 -33.84 -44.14
C VAL A 33 -24.75 -33.26 -44.58
N ASP A 34 -25.23 -33.88 -45.69
CA ASP A 34 -26.55 -33.74 -46.32
C ASP A 34 -27.65 -34.28 -45.45
N ALA A 35 -28.86 -33.76 -45.61
CA ALA A 35 -30.06 -34.48 -46.06
C ALA A 35 -31.34 -33.69 -45.84
N ASP A 36 -31.92 -33.37 -46.94
CA ASP A 36 -33.36 -33.38 -47.29
C ASP A 36 -34.39 -33.66 -46.20
N HIS A 37 -35.35 -32.74 -46.05
CA HIS A 37 -36.76 -33.11 -46.14
C HIS A 37 -37.63 -31.90 -46.58
N LYS A 38 -38.22 -32.10 -47.77
CA LYS A 38 -39.34 -31.37 -48.33
C LYS A 38 -40.60 -31.89 -47.66
N VAL A 39 -41.53 -31.04 -47.29
CA VAL A 39 -42.97 -31.26 -47.45
C VAL A 39 -43.71 -29.93 -47.31
N ASP A 40 -44.30 -29.54 -48.39
CA ASP A 40 -45.59 -28.92 -48.77
C ASP A 40 -46.39 -28.00 -47.82
N THR A 41 -46.56 -26.85 -48.35
CA THR A 41 -47.79 -26.02 -48.59
C THR A 41 -49.06 -26.44 -47.84
N GLU A 42 -49.63 -25.48 -47.08
CA GLU A 42 -51.03 -25.09 -47.31
C GLU A 42 -51.32 -23.68 -46.74
N HIS A 43 -51.91 -22.86 -47.58
CA HIS A 43 -52.54 -21.59 -47.30
C HIS A 43 -53.74 -21.76 -46.37
N THR A 44 -53.75 -20.97 -45.27
CA THR A 44 -55.01 -20.52 -44.72
C THR A 44 -54.90 -19.06 -44.35
N VAL A 45 -55.47 -18.21 -45.20
CA VAL A 45 -55.80 -16.83 -44.90
C VAL A 45 -56.88 -16.87 -43.82
N ASN A 46 -56.57 -16.39 -42.61
CA ASN A 46 -57.57 -15.97 -41.66
C ASN A 46 -57.45 -14.49 -41.36
N THR A 47 -58.40 -13.79 -41.96
CA THR A 47 -58.82 -12.44 -41.72
C THR A 47 -59.45 -12.35 -40.33
N GLU A 48 -58.64 -12.08 -39.31
CA GLU A 48 -59.10 -11.59 -37.98
C GLU A 48 -58.09 -10.59 -37.41
N SER A 49 -58.06 -9.43 -38.02
CA SER A 49 -57.31 -8.30 -37.46
C SER A 49 -58.19 -7.02 -37.60
N SER A 50 -59.34 -7.04 -36.93
CA SER A 50 -60.19 -5.83 -36.92
C SER A 50 -60.95 -5.58 -35.62
N HIS A 51 -60.61 -6.24 -34.49
CA HIS A 51 -61.30 -5.98 -33.23
C HIS A 51 -60.41 -5.68 -32.01
N ALA A 52 -59.11 -5.37 -32.20
CA ALA A 52 -58.23 -5.07 -31.07
C ALA A 52 -58.03 -3.55 -30.79
N HIS A 53 -58.69 -2.67 -31.54
CA HIS A 53 -58.48 -1.22 -31.37
C HIS A 53 -59.63 -0.46 -30.66
N THR A 54 -60.65 -1.14 -30.14
CA THR A 54 -61.83 -0.43 -29.56
C THR A 54 -62.06 -0.70 -28.08
N SER A 55 -61.10 -1.30 -27.36
CA SER A 55 -61.25 -1.59 -25.93
C SER A 55 -60.38 -0.77 -24.98
N LEU A 56 -59.75 0.30 -25.43
CA LEU A 56 -58.89 1.17 -24.60
C LEU A 56 -59.53 2.52 -24.20
N LEU A 57 -60.86 2.70 -24.43
CA LEU A 57 -61.57 3.94 -24.12
C LEU A 57 -62.51 3.75 -22.91
N GLY A 58 -62.03 3.16 -21.79
CA GLY A 58 -62.92 2.95 -20.64
C GLY A 58 -62.24 2.91 -19.28
N THR A 59 -60.90 2.95 -19.18
CA THR A 59 -60.25 3.04 -17.90
C THR A 59 -60.08 4.52 -17.56
N SER A 60 -60.87 5.00 -16.58
CA SER A 60 -60.62 6.32 -16.01
C SER A 60 -59.18 6.36 -15.48
N LEU A 61 -58.32 7.21 -16.06
CA LEU A 61 -56.97 7.49 -15.59
C LEU A 61 -57.09 7.98 -14.15
N THR A 62 -56.76 7.14 -13.21
CA THR A 62 -56.67 7.51 -11.78
C THR A 62 -55.30 8.09 -11.51
N ILE A 63 -55.17 9.00 -10.54
CA ILE A 63 -53.89 9.54 -10.12
C ILE A 63 -52.91 8.41 -9.76
N ASP A 64 -53.40 7.35 -9.09
CA ASP A 64 -52.58 6.19 -8.75
C ASP A 64 -52.00 5.47 -9.99
N SER A 65 -52.82 5.28 -11.05
CA SER A 65 -52.35 4.65 -12.29
C SER A 65 -51.32 5.53 -13.04
N LEU A 66 -51.45 6.87 -12.95
CA LEU A 66 -50.45 7.79 -13.48
C LEU A 66 -49.15 7.71 -12.70
N ILE A 67 -49.22 7.65 -11.38
CA ILE A 67 -48.05 7.50 -10.50
C ILE A 67 -47.30 6.20 -10.82
N ASP A 68 -48.04 5.08 -10.93
CA ASP A 68 -47.44 3.78 -11.27
C ASP A 68 -46.71 3.86 -12.64
N ALA A 69 -47.38 4.37 -13.65
CA ALA A 69 -46.79 4.52 -14.98
C ALA A 69 -45.53 5.46 -14.98
N GLN A 70 -45.53 6.50 -14.14
CA GLN A 70 -44.37 7.40 -14.01
C GLN A 70 -43.24 6.74 -13.24
N VAL A 71 -43.51 5.96 -12.19
CA VAL A 71 -42.49 5.19 -11.47
C VAL A 71 -41.80 4.23 -12.43
N ASP A 72 -42.57 3.46 -13.20
CA ASP A 72 -42.05 2.52 -14.20
C ASP A 72 -41.25 3.22 -15.28
N PHE A 73 -41.72 4.36 -15.78
CA PHE A 73 -40.97 5.16 -16.76
C PHE A 73 -39.66 5.69 -16.19
N MET A 74 -39.70 6.27 -14.99
CA MET A 74 -38.49 6.81 -14.35
C MET A 74 -37.45 5.72 -14.09
N GLN A 75 -37.89 4.56 -13.60
CA GLN A 75 -37.01 3.41 -13.37
C GLN A 75 -36.33 2.96 -14.68
N GLN A 76 -37.08 2.75 -15.74
CA GLN A 76 -36.56 2.32 -17.03
C GLN A 76 -35.66 3.39 -17.65
N TRP A 77 -36.04 4.66 -17.57
CA TRP A 77 -35.24 5.77 -18.10
C TRP A 77 -33.93 5.92 -17.35
N LEU A 78 -33.94 5.94 -16.00
CA LEU A 78 -32.75 6.02 -15.18
C LEU A 78 -31.84 4.82 -15.41
N ARG A 79 -32.39 3.62 -15.55
CA ARG A 79 -31.59 2.43 -15.87
C ARG A 79 -30.86 2.58 -17.22
N LYS A 80 -31.55 3.12 -18.23
CA LYS A 80 -30.96 3.35 -19.55
C LYS A 80 -29.93 4.47 -19.53
N GLN A 81 -30.13 5.48 -18.70
CA GLN A 81 -29.29 6.68 -18.66
C GLN A 81 -28.22 6.63 -17.56
N ALA A 82 -28.16 5.57 -16.74
CA ALA A 82 -27.25 5.51 -15.60
C ALA A 82 -25.77 5.73 -15.98
N GLU A 83 -25.31 5.06 -17.03
CA GLU A 83 -23.94 5.18 -17.50
C GLU A 83 -23.64 6.58 -18.08
N PRO A 84 -24.38 7.10 -19.09
CA PRO A 84 -24.10 8.45 -19.61
C PRO A 84 -24.26 9.54 -18.56
N LEU A 85 -25.27 9.49 -17.70
CA LEU A 85 -25.45 10.48 -16.63
C LEU A 85 -24.29 10.47 -15.61
N SER A 86 -23.75 9.30 -15.30
CA SER A 86 -22.59 9.23 -14.39
C SER A 86 -21.35 9.86 -15.01
N MET A 87 -21.13 9.70 -16.31
CA MET A 87 -20.02 10.31 -17.04
C MET A 87 -20.20 11.84 -17.18
N GLU A 88 -21.40 12.29 -17.54
CA GLU A 88 -21.73 13.73 -17.62
C GLU A 88 -21.59 14.41 -16.24
N ALA A 89 -22.06 13.74 -15.17
CA ALA A 89 -21.90 14.23 -13.81
C ALA A 89 -20.43 14.35 -13.40
N TRP A 90 -19.61 13.34 -13.76
CA TRP A 90 -18.17 13.39 -13.52
C TRP A 90 -17.50 14.52 -14.29
N GLN A 91 -17.81 14.68 -15.57
CA GLN A 91 -17.25 15.76 -16.39
C GLN A 91 -17.59 17.12 -15.79
N TRP A 92 -18.87 17.36 -15.49
CA TRP A 92 -19.31 18.60 -14.86
C TRP A 92 -18.63 18.84 -13.49
N PHE A 93 -18.54 17.82 -12.64
CA PHE A 93 -17.88 17.90 -11.33
C PHE A 93 -16.39 18.12 -11.47
N GLY A 94 -15.78 17.41 -12.40
CA GLY A 94 -14.34 17.48 -12.67
C GLY A 94 -13.86 18.86 -13.10
N GLU A 95 -14.70 19.63 -13.80
CA GLU A 95 -14.39 21.00 -14.24
C GLU A 95 -14.41 22.03 -13.10
N GLN A 96 -14.94 21.64 -11.93
CA GLN A 96 -15.05 22.59 -10.81
C GLN A 96 -13.74 22.67 -10.03
N PRO A 97 -13.37 23.86 -9.52
CA PRO A 97 -12.21 24.01 -8.66
C PRO A 97 -12.46 23.35 -7.29
N LEU A 98 -11.40 22.81 -6.69
CA LEU A 98 -11.46 22.10 -5.41
C LEU A 98 -12.11 22.95 -4.32
N ASN A 99 -11.71 24.22 -4.20
CA ASN A 99 -12.16 25.11 -3.14
C ASN A 99 -13.66 25.43 -3.17
N LYS A 100 -14.35 25.08 -4.27
CA LYS A 100 -15.80 25.27 -4.38
C LYS A 100 -16.57 24.30 -3.47
N TYR A 101 -16.06 23.11 -3.29
CA TYR A 101 -16.76 22.03 -2.55
C TYR A 101 -16.03 21.57 -1.30
N VAL A 102 -14.71 21.67 -1.30
CA VAL A 102 -13.88 21.18 -0.22
C VAL A 102 -13.08 22.34 0.36
N SER A 103 -13.34 22.70 1.60
CA SER A 103 -12.51 23.66 2.33
C SER A 103 -11.34 22.95 3.03
N ARG A 104 -10.32 23.74 3.39
CA ARG A 104 -9.20 23.30 4.22
C ARG A 104 -9.68 22.65 5.52
N ASP A 105 -10.59 23.32 6.21
CA ASP A 105 -11.13 22.85 7.49
C ASP A 105 -11.87 21.51 7.33
N HIS A 106 -12.61 21.32 6.23
CA HIS A 106 -13.26 20.05 5.93
C HIS A 106 -12.25 18.91 5.79
N LEU A 107 -11.13 19.13 5.08
CA LEU A 107 -10.07 18.12 4.94
C LEU A 107 -9.40 17.81 6.28
N GLN A 108 -9.10 18.85 7.07
CA GLN A 108 -8.52 18.66 8.38
C GLN A 108 -9.45 17.87 9.32
N HIS A 109 -10.74 18.22 9.36
CA HIS A 109 -11.73 17.49 10.14
C HIS A 109 -11.89 16.05 9.67
N LEU A 110 -12.00 15.83 8.37
CA LEU A 110 -12.16 14.49 7.82
C LEU A 110 -10.97 13.58 8.18
N ILE A 111 -9.74 14.08 8.02
CA ILE A 111 -8.55 13.30 8.34
C ILE A 111 -8.40 13.11 9.84
N ASN A 112 -8.64 14.14 10.64
CA ASN A 112 -8.57 14.02 12.09
C ASN A 112 -9.61 13.04 12.63
N ASP A 113 -10.86 13.16 12.20
CA ASP A 113 -11.97 12.39 12.78
C ASP A 113 -11.98 10.94 12.27
N TRP A 114 -11.59 10.70 11.02
CA TRP A 114 -11.67 9.37 10.42
C TRP A 114 -10.36 8.59 10.49
N LEU A 115 -9.23 9.28 10.39
CA LEU A 115 -7.92 8.61 10.37
C LEU A 115 -7.20 8.65 11.71
N LEU A 116 -7.14 9.84 12.36
CA LEU A 116 -6.33 10.00 13.56
C LEU A 116 -7.11 9.68 14.85
N ASN A 117 -8.36 10.13 14.96
CA ASN A 117 -9.13 9.95 16.19
C ASN A 117 -9.73 8.55 16.35
N GLN A 118 -9.90 7.80 15.27
CA GLN A 118 -10.45 6.44 15.34
C GLN A 118 -9.35 5.39 15.54
N PRO A 119 -9.51 4.50 16.53
CA PRO A 119 -8.62 3.33 16.63
C PRO A 119 -8.87 2.38 15.47
N THR A 120 -7.83 1.72 15.00
CA THR A 120 -8.01 0.64 14.02
C THR A 120 -8.89 -0.45 14.64
N SER A 121 -9.98 -0.80 13.96
CA SER A 121 -10.89 -1.84 14.46
C SER A 121 -10.17 -3.21 14.48
N GLU A 122 -10.64 -4.09 15.38
CA GLU A 122 -10.06 -5.46 15.47
C GLU A 122 -10.23 -6.25 14.16
N VAL A 123 -11.34 -6.03 13.45
CA VAL A 123 -11.58 -6.66 12.13
C VAL A 123 -10.50 -6.22 11.13
N VAL A 124 -10.26 -4.91 11.00
CA VAL A 124 -9.24 -4.38 10.08
C VAL A 124 -7.84 -4.87 10.47
N ARG A 125 -7.55 -4.99 11.78
CA ARG A 125 -6.27 -5.53 12.25
C ARG A 125 -6.08 -6.99 11.85
N THR A 126 -7.11 -7.80 12.02
CA THR A 126 -7.10 -9.21 11.62
C THR A 126 -6.89 -9.33 10.11
N ASP A 127 -7.65 -8.56 9.31
CA ASP A 127 -7.51 -8.56 7.85
C ASP A 127 -6.09 -8.15 7.42
N ILE A 128 -5.51 -7.11 8.03
CA ILE A 128 -4.12 -6.68 7.74
C ILE A 128 -3.13 -7.81 8.08
N ARG A 129 -3.30 -8.46 9.23
CA ARG A 129 -2.44 -9.60 9.65
C ARG A 129 -2.52 -10.74 8.64
N ASP A 130 -3.72 -11.14 8.26
CA ASP A 130 -3.95 -12.24 7.32
C ASP A 130 -3.38 -11.92 5.93
N ILE A 131 -3.55 -10.67 5.47
CA ILE A 131 -2.94 -10.19 4.22
C ILE A 131 -1.42 -10.20 4.32
N LEU A 132 -0.84 -9.67 5.39
CA LEU A 132 0.62 -9.67 5.60
C LEU A 132 1.17 -11.10 5.62
N HIS A 133 0.51 -12.00 6.35
CA HIS A 133 0.88 -13.41 6.36
C HIS A 133 0.84 -14.02 4.96
N THR A 134 -0.25 -13.79 4.23
CA THR A 134 -0.41 -14.28 2.86
C THR A 134 0.68 -13.74 1.93
N VAL A 135 0.99 -12.45 2.00
CA VAL A 135 2.03 -11.82 1.16
C VAL A 135 3.42 -12.33 1.50
N ILE A 136 3.75 -12.39 2.79
CA ILE A 136 5.08 -12.81 3.26
C ILE A 136 5.35 -14.27 2.89
N TYR A 137 4.38 -15.18 3.09
CA TYR A 137 4.54 -16.61 2.86
C TYR A 137 4.01 -17.08 1.49
N HIS A 138 3.74 -16.16 0.56
CA HIS A 138 3.25 -16.54 -0.76
C HIS A 138 4.30 -17.35 -1.53
N PRO A 139 3.94 -18.50 -2.15
CA PRO A 139 4.90 -19.36 -2.86
C PRO A 139 5.63 -18.68 -4.03
N VAL A 140 5.09 -17.59 -4.59
CA VAL A 140 5.77 -16.79 -5.62
C VAL A 140 7.13 -16.27 -5.14
N ASN A 141 7.26 -15.99 -3.84
CA ASN A 141 8.49 -15.48 -3.24
C ASN A 141 9.69 -16.43 -3.35
N ASP A 142 9.44 -17.74 -3.57
CA ASP A 142 10.50 -18.73 -3.78
C ASP A 142 11.16 -18.62 -5.16
N ASN A 143 10.49 -17.98 -6.11
CA ASN A 143 10.92 -17.94 -7.51
C ASN A 143 11.35 -16.53 -7.97
N VAL A 144 11.19 -15.54 -7.14
CA VAL A 144 11.51 -14.12 -7.45
C VAL A 144 12.79 -13.75 -6.72
N PRO A 145 13.89 -13.42 -7.42
CA PRO A 145 15.11 -12.94 -6.79
C PRO A 145 14.93 -11.51 -6.26
N LEU A 146 15.70 -11.16 -5.24
CA LEU A 146 15.68 -9.81 -4.64
C LEU A 146 16.01 -8.72 -5.67
N SER A 147 16.80 -9.04 -6.71
CA SER A 147 17.14 -8.13 -7.80
C SER A 147 15.94 -7.69 -8.67
N GLU A 148 14.81 -8.39 -8.62
CA GLU A 148 13.57 -7.93 -9.25
C GLU A 148 12.83 -6.85 -8.44
N LEU A 149 13.08 -6.78 -7.13
CA LEU A 149 12.46 -5.78 -6.26
C LEU A 149 13.29 -4.49 -6.17
N VAL A 150 14.62 -4.63 -6.18
CA VAL A 150 15.56 -3.51 -6.04
C VAL A 150 16.67 -3.71 -7.05
N ASP A 151 16.89 -2.74 -7.92
CA ASP A 151 17.95 -2.82 -8.92
C ASP A 151 19.32 -2.33 -8.38
N ASP A 152 20.38 -2.68 -9.11
CA ASP A 152 21.75 -2.32 -8.76
C ASP A 152 21.94 -0.79 -8.70
N THR A 153 21.26 -0.03 -9.57
CA THR A 153 21.37 1.45 -9.64
C THR A 153 20.76 2.11 -8.40
N GLN A 154 19.66 1.55 -7.90
CA GLN A 154 19.02 2.02 -6.65
C GLN A 154 19.97 1.81 -5.46
N ILE A 155 20.61 0.64 -5.40
CA ILE A 155 21.59 0.34 -4.35
C ILE A 155 22.84 1.24 -4.46
N GLU A 156 23.36 1.46 -5.65
CA GLU A 156 24.49 2.38 -5.87
C GLU A 156 24.12 3.82 -5.44
N THR A 157 22.92 4.27 -5.79
CA THR A 157 22.41 5.59 -5.38
C THR A 157 22.33 5.70 -3.86
N LEU A 158 21.73 4.69 -3.21
CA LEU A 158 21.64 4.63 -1.75
C LEU A 158 23.02 4.55 -1.10
N ALA A 159 23.93 3.74 -1.64
CA ALA A 159 25.28 3.58 -1.15
C ALA A 159 26.06 4.89 -1.20
N ASN A 160 25.97 5.62 -2.31
CA ASN A 160 26.59 6.94 -2.46
C ASN A 160 25.97 7.98 -1.52
N TYR A 161 24.63 7.94 -1.35
CA TYR A 161 23.93 8.80 -0.41
C TYR A 161 24.40 8.55 1.03
N VAL A 162 24.38 7.30 1.48
CA VAL A 162 24.84 6.92 2.84
C VAL A 162 26.34 7.24 3.00
N GLY A 163 27.15 6.93 1.99
CA GLY A 163 28.59 7.24 1.99
C GLY A 163 28.87 8.74 2.16
N SER A 164 28.08 9.61 1.54
CA SER A 164 28.27 11.07 1.59
C SER A 164 27.94 11.70 2.95
N HIS A 165 27.26 10.98 3.85
CA HIS A 165 26.82 11.48 5.16
C HIS A 165 27.85 11.20 6.26
N GLU A 166 29.05 11.72 6.14
CA GLU A 166 30.18 11.48 7.06
C GLU A 166 29.84 11.84 8.51
N GLN A 167 29.19 12.96 8.74
CA GLN A 167 28.86 13.41 10.09
C GLN A 167 27.90 12.44 10.80
N GLN A 168 26.86 11.98 10.12
CA GLN A 168 25.89 11.02 10.67
C GLN A 168 26.55 9.66 10.90
N ARG A 169 27.43 9.24 9.99
CA ARG A 169 28.23 8.01 10.14
C ARG A 169 29.12 8.06 11.37
N ASN A 170 29.85 9.18 11.58
CA ASN A 170 30.71 9.36 12.74
C ASN A 170 29.92 9.35 14.05
N VAL A 171 28.72 9.95 14.08
CA VAL A 171 27.81 9.87 15.23
C VAL A 171 27.37 8.41 15.47
N LEU A 172 27.05 7.66 14.42
CA LEU A 172 26.68 6.25 14.54
C LEU A 172 27.84 5.38 15.07
N ILE A 173 29.04 5.57 14.51
CA ILE A 173 30.27 4.88 14.98
C ILE A 173 30.51 5.19 16.46
N HIS A 174 30.45 6.46 16.84
CA HIS A 174 30.59 6.88 18.24
C HIS A 174 29.57 6.20 19.15
N THR A 175 28.30 6.18 18.72
CA THR A 175 27.19 5.57 19.49
C THR A 175 27.36 4.07 19.64
N LEU A 176 27.84 3.36 18.62
CA LEU A 176 27.97 1.90 18.62
C LEU A 176 29.29 1.42 19.26
N VAL A 177 30.42 2.06 18.89
CA VAL A 177 31.78 1.62 19.29
C VAL A 177 32.27 2.39 20.50
N GLY A 178 31.92 3.64 20.64
CA GLY A 178 32.35 4.51 21.74
C GLY A 178 31.57 4.29 23.05
N ASN A 179 30.53 3.45 23.08
CA ASN A 179 29.71 3.25 24.28
C ASN A 179 30.31 2.23 25.26
N GLU A 180 29.91 2.31 26.52
CA GLU A 180 30.39 1.47 27.60
C GLU A 180 30.00 -0.02 27.45
N THR A 181 28.79 -0.28 26.90
CA THR A 181 28.31 -1.65 26.65
C THR A 181 29.17 -2.39 25.64
N PHE A 182 29.62 -1.69 24.56
CA PHE A 182 30.54 -2.27 23.59
C PHE A 182 31.92 -2.54 24.19
N ALA A 183 32.42 -1.65 25.05
CA ALA A 183 33.66 -1.83 25.76
C ALA A 183 33.61 -3.07 26.71
N ASP A 184 32.49 -3.26 27.39
CA ASP A 184 32.28 -4.42 28.24
C ASP A 184 32.21 -5.74 27.45
N LEU A 185 31.50 -5.74 26.31
CA LEU A 185 31.43 -6.89 25.40
C LEU A 185 32.84 -7.25 24.85
N LEU A 186 33.63 -6.27 24.45
CA LEU A 186 35.00 -6.45 24.02
C LEU A 186 35.87 -7.00 25.15
N THR A 187 35.70 -6.51 26.40
CA THR A 187 36.41 -6.99 27.58
C THR A 187 36.14 -8.48 27.78
N GLN A 188 34.90 -8.92 27.75
CA GLN A 188 34.52 -10.31 27.90
C GLN A 188 35.07 -11.19 26.78
N THR A 189 34.93 -10.72 25.51
CA THR A 189 35.43 -11.45 24.35
C THR A 189 36.94 -11.63 24.39
N LEU A 190 37.71 -10.59 24.73
CA LEU A 190 39.16 -10.68 24.87
C LEU A 190 39.58 -11.54 26.06
N TYR A 191 38.86 -11.48 27.17
CA TYR A 191 39.11 -12.34 28.32
C TYR A 191 38.96 -13.81 27.96
N HIS A 192 37.89 -14.19 27.27
CA HIS A 192 37.69 -15.58 26.80
C HIS A 192 38.77 -15.97 25.77
N ALA A 193 39.06 -15.12 24.78
CA ALA A 193 40.09 -15.40 23.80
C ALA A 193 41.50 -15.63 24.45
N ILE A 194 41.85 -14.82 25.46
CA ILE A 194 43.11 -14.99 26.20
C ILE A 194 43.12 -16.29 26.97
N ASN A 195 42.03 -16.64 27.64
CA ASN A 195 41.94 -17.91 28.37
C ASN A 195 42.02 -19.11 27.42
N ASP A 196 41.30 -19.12 26.31
CA ASP A 196 41.32 -20.18 25.30
C ASP A 196 42.72 -20.31 24.66
N PHE A 197 43.41 -19.19 24.40
CA PHE A 197 44.76 -19.20 23.91
C PHE A 197 45.73 -19.81 24.93
N MET A 198 45.59 -19.43 26.20
CA MET A 198 46.41 -19.98 27.27
C MET A 198 46.19 -21.49 27.47
N GLU A 199 44.94 -21.94 27.46
CA GLU A 199 44.61 -23.37 27.57
C GLU A 199 45.15 -24.16 26.37
N THR A 200 44.94 -23.68 25.15
CA THR A 200 45.41 -24.35 23.94
C THR A 200 46.95 -24.41 23.88
N THR A 201 47.61 -23.37 24.34
CA THR A 201 49.07 -23.29 24.35
C THR A 201 49.67 -24.21 25.41
N LEU A 202 49.06 -24.28 26.58
CA LEU A 202 49.45 -25.17 27.65
C LEU A 202 49.22 -26.65 27.28
N ASP A 203 48.14 -26.96 26.58
CA ASP A 203 47.86 -28.33 26.13
C ASP A 203 48.81 -28.81 25.01
N LYS A 204 49.27 -27.88 24.14
CA LYS A 204 50.24 -28.17 23.08
C LYS A 204 51.70 -28.27 23.58
N ALA A 205 52.02 -27.73 24.75
CA ALA A 205 53.38 -27.70 25.31
C ALA A 205 53.83 -29.06 25.96
N GLY A 206 53.07 -30.14 25.85
CA GLY A 206 53.41 -31.50 26.29
C GLY A 206 53.71 -31.60 27.79
N GLY A 207 54.81 -32.28 28.17
CA GLY A 207 55.16 -32.53 29.56
C GLY A 207 55.40 -31.28 30.40
N VAL A 208 55.89 -30.20 29.81
CA VAL A 208 56.08 -28.90 30.46
C VAL A 208 54.74 -28.23 30.74
N GLY A 209 53.73 -28.39 29.85
CA GLY A 209 52.37 -27.88 30.05
C GLY A 209 51.64 -28.54 31.23
N LYS A 210 51.89 -29.87 31.47
CA LYS A 210 51.39 -30.58 32.65
C LYS A 210 51.99 -30.07 33.95
N LEU A 211 53.28 -29.78 33.98
CA LEU A 211 53.97 -29.19 35.15
C LEU A 211 53.50 -27.75 35.42
N MET A 212 53.25 -26.96 34.38
CA MET A 212 52.64 -25.64 34.52
C MET A 212 51.18 -25.71 34.97
N LYS A 213 50.37 -26.68 34.47
CA LYS A 213 49.02 -26.95 34.97
C LYS A 213 48.99 -27.35 36.44
N LEU A 214 49.92 -28.19 36.89
CA LEU A 214 50.08 -28.54 38.30
C LEU A 214 50.61 -27.38 39.16
N GLY A 215 51.54 -26.59 38.64
CA GLY A 215 51.99 -25.35 39.27
C GLY A 215 50.89 -24.32 39.40
N ARG A 216 50.09 -24.18 38.33
CA ARG A 216 48.91 -23.29 38.29
C ARG A 216 47.86 -23.74 39.31
N SER A 217 47.52 -25.03 39.39
CA SER A 217 46.55 -25.55 40.39
C SER A 217 47.01 -25.36 41.85
N SER A 218 48.29 -25.37 42.08
CA SER A 218 48.87 -25.10 43.42
C SER A 218 48.98 -23.61 43.72
N PHE A 219 49.27 -22.80 42.70
CA PHE A 219 49.26 -21.33 42.75
C PHE A 219 47.85 -20.76 42.77
N GLU A 220 46.92 -21.40 42.05
CA GLU A 220 45.50 -21.09 42.03
C GLU A 220 44.84 -21.27 43.40
N LYS A 221 45.18 -22.31 44.16
CA LYS A 221 44.67 -22.47 45.53
C LYS A 221 45.18 -21.42 46.51
N ALA A 222 46.31 -20.77 46.20
CA ALA A 222 46.92 -19.75 47.08
C ALA A 222 46.69 -18.28 46.58
N THR A 223 46.37 -18.08 45.26
CA THR A 223 46.39 -16.73 44.69
C THR A 223 45.23 -16.45 43.68
N ASN A 224 44.36 -17.41 43.46
CA ASN A 224 43.57 -17.50 42.25
C ASN A 224 42.40 -16.52 42.10
N ARG A 225 41.83 -16.05 43.16
CA ARG A 225 40.78 -14.97 43.03
C ARG A 225 41.37 -13.64 42.57
N ASN A 226 42.64 -13.44 42.79
CA ASN A 226 43.28 -12.15 42.48
C ASN A 226 43.79 -12.01 41.03
N LEU A 227 44.04 -13.12 40.30
CA LEU A 227 44.64 -13.01 38.95
C LEU A 227 43.57 -12.78 37.88
N ASP A 228 42.43 -13.49 37.94
CA ASP A 228 41.31 -13.31 37.06
C ASP A 228 40.66 -11.94 37.26
N GLU A 229 40.44 -11.53 38.51
CA GLU A 229 39.95 -10.21 38.85
C GLU A 229 40.91 -9.08 38.39
N LYS A 230 42.23 -9.29 38.51
CA LYS A 230 43.25 -8.35 38.04
C LYS A 230 43.33 -8.31 36.53
N LEU A 231 43.18 -9.44 35.83
CA LEU A 231 43.14 -9.47 34.37
C LEU A 231 41.88 -8.80 33.85
N GLN A 232 40.74 -9.09 34.42
CA GLN A 232 39.49 -8.40 34.08
C GLN A 232 39.59 -6.90 34.36
N ALA A 233 40.08 -6.49 35.50
CA ALA A 233 40.28 -5.09 35.86
C ALA A 233 41.31 -4.38 34.95
N TYR A 234 42.36 -5.10 34.53
CA TYR A 234 43.33 -4.60 33.57
C TYR A 234 42.72 -4.44 32.18
N LEU A 235 41.98 -5.45 31.69
CA LEU A 235 41.25 -5.39 30.41
C LEU A 235 40.23 -4.26 30.45
N HIS A 236 39.40 -4.20 31.51
CA HIS A 236 38.39 -3.17 31.64
C HIS A 236 38.98 -1.75 31.65
N ARG A 237 40.16 -1.57 32.23
CA ARG A 237 40.86 -0.28 32.24
C ARG A 237 41.47 0.10 30.89
N ASN A 238 41.98 -0.87 30.15
CA ASN A 238 42.63 -0.63 28.85
C ASN A 238 41.65 -0.72 27.67
N ILE A 239 40.48 -1.38 27.86
CA ILE A 239 39.50 -1.55 26.80
C ILE A 239 38.87 -0.21 26.38
N LYS A 240 38.71 0.73 27.33
CA LYS A 240 38.22 2.06 27.00
C LYS A 240 39.17 2.78 26.03
N ASP A 241 40.44 2.65 26.18
CA ASP A 241 41.42 3.21 25.27
C ASP A 241 41.48 2.44 23.94
N LEU A 242 41.28 1.10 23.99
CA LEU A 242 41.17 0.29 22.79
C LEU A 242 39.89 0.61 22.01
N ALA A 243 38.76 0.76 22.67
CA ALA A 243 37.51 1.17 22.06
C ALA A 243 37.61 2.56 21.41
N ARG A 244 38.22 3.53 22.07
CA ARG A 244 38.49 4.85 21.49
C ARG A 244 39.42 4.80 20.28
N ARG A 245 40.45 3.94 20.31
CA ARG A 245 41.35 3.74 19.14
C ARG A 245 40.60 3.02 18.01
N ALA A 246 39.73 2.05 18.34
CA ALA A 246 38.89 1.39 17.35
C ALA A 246 37.89 2.35 16.72
N GLU A 247 37.30 3.24 17.51
CA GLU A 247 36.43 4.31 17.06
C GLU A 247 37.15 5.26 16.11
N ALA A 248 38.33 5.80 16.55
CA ALA A 248 39.13 6.70 15.73
C ALA A 248 39.57 6.02 14.42
N ASN A 249 39.99 4.77 14.50
CA ASN A 249 40.39 3.97 13.33
C ASN A 249 39.21 3.69 12.39
N ALA A 250 38.02 3.41 12.95
CA ALA A 250 36.81 3.24 12.15
C ALA A 250 36.39 4.55 11.46
N GLN A 251 36.50 5.68 12.14
CA GLN A 251 36.21 6.99 11.57
C GLN A 251 37.21 7.38 10.47
N GLU A 252 38.51 7.04 10.65
CA GLU A 252 39.55 7.33 9.69
C GLU A 252 39.51 6.43 8.44
N HIS A 253 39.24 5.14 8.63
CA HIS A 253 39.31 4.15 7.55
C HIS A 253 38.00 3.80 6.89
N LEU A 254 36.83 4.13 7.48
CA LEU A 254 35.54 4.03 6.80
C LEU A 254 35.29 5.27 5.94
N SER A 255 36.05 5.39 4.85
CA SER A 255 35.84 6.47 3.86
C SER A 255 34.42 6.34 3.23
N ASN A 256 33.99 7.40 2.55
CA ASN A 256 32.74 7.42 1.82
C ASN A 256 32.67 6.28 0.80
N GLU A 257 33.77 6.05 0.09
CA GLU A 257 33.91 4.99 -0.91
C GLU A 257 33.88 3.59 -0.29
N GLU A 258 34.51 3.43 0.90
CA GLU A 258 34.50 2.15 1.60
C GLU A 258 33.08 1.77 2.08
N VAL A 259 32.34 2.72 2.62
CA VAL A 259 30.94 2.47 3.04
C VAL A 259 30.06 2.15 1.83
N ALA A 260 30.18 2.92 0.75
CA ALA A 260 29.45 2.64 -0.48
C ALA A 260 29.81 1.26 -1.04
N ARG A 261 31.11 0.90 -1.06
CA ARG A 261 31.59 -0.41 -1.50
C ARG A 261 31.06 -1.55 -0.64
N LEU A 262 30.99 -1.39 0.69
CA LEU A 262 30.44 -2.41 1.59
C LEU A 262 28.96 -2.67 1.29
N LEU A 263 28.15 -1.63 1.06
CA LEU A 263 26.75 -1.76 0.72
C LEU A 263 26.55 -2.46 -0.63
N VAL A 264 27.27 -2.04 -1.67
CA VAL A 264 27.21 -2.67 -3.00
C VAL A 264 27.68 -4.14 -2.95
N THR A 265 28.76 -4.42 -2.21
CA THR A 265 29.28 -5.79 -2.06
C THR A 265 28.31 -6.65 -1.26
N GLY A 266 27.70 -6.11 -0.21
CA GLY A 266 26.66 -6.77 0.56
C GLY A 266 25.47 -7.15 -0.32
N TRP A 267 25.00 -6.19 -1.11
CA TRP A 267 23.92 -6.40 -2.07
C TRP A 267 24.27 -7.48 -3.09
N ALA A 268 25.42 -7.42 -3.71
CA ALA A 268 25.85 -8.40 -4.69
C ALA A 268 25.85 -9.86 -4.18
N ARG A 269 25.96 -10.05 -2.84
CA ARG A 269 25.90 -11.39 -2.22
C ARG A 269 24.48 -11.93 -2.06
N ILE A 270 23.49 -11.04 -1.92
CA ILE A 270 22.12 -11.44 -1.60
C ILE A 270 21.14 -11.24 -2.76
N LYS A 271 21.46 -10.42 -3.75
CA LYS A 271 20.52 -10.00 -4.80
C LYS A 271 19.92 -11.16 -5.60
N GLU A 272 20.66 -12.25 -5.77
CA GLU A 272 20.19 -13.46 -6.47
C GLU A 272 19.44 -14.43 -5.54
N GLN A 273 19.36 -14.13 -4.24
CA GLN A 273 18.56 -14.94 -3.32
C GLN A 273 17.07 -14.68 -3.57
N PRO A 274 16.23 -15.71 -3.43
CA PRO A 274 14.79 -15.52 -3.55
C PRO A 274 14.25 -14.63 -2.42
N VAL A 275 13.16 -13.93 -2.69
CA VAL A 275 12.48 -13.07 -1.70
C VAL A 275 12.14 -13.86 -0.43
N SER A 276 11.77 -15.14 -0.58
CA SER A 276 11.52 -16.04 0.55
C SER A 276 12.72 -16.23 1.48
N HIS A 277 13.94 -15.91 1.05
CA HIS A 277 15.11 -15.92 1.93
C HIS A 277 14.94 -14.95 3.11
N LEU A 278 14.23 -13.84 2.91
CA LEU A 278 13.91 -12.89 3.98
C LEU A 278 13.00 -13.49 5.06
N GLN A 279 12.22 -14.52 4.72
CA GLN A 279 11.36 -15.23 5.68
C GLN A 279 12.20 -15.95 6.75
N THR A 280 13.48 -16.27 6.45
CA THR A 280 14.36 -16.90 7.44
C THR A 280 14.60 -16.01 8.68
N TYR A 281 14.47 -14.70 8.52
CA TYR A 281 14.59 -13.72 9.61
C TYR A 281 13.28 -13.54 10.39
N LEU A 282 12.16 -14.04 9.83
CA LEU A 282 10.82 -14.02 10.43
C LEU A 282 10.38 -15.40 10.89
N ARG A 283 11.29 -16.38 10.95
CA ARG A 283 10.96 -17.75 11.37
C ARG A 283 10.47 -17.74 12.79
N ASP A 284 9.25 -18.20 12.90
CA ASP A 284 8.55 -18.31 14.17
C ASP A 284 9.00 -19.55 14.92
N GLU A 285 9.24 -19.42 16.19
CA GLU A 285 9.22 -20.54 17.12
C GLU A 285 7.76 -21.00 17.32
N PRO A 286 7.50 -22.28 17.66
CA PRO A 286 6.15 -22.85 17.66
C PRO A 286 5.09 -22.09 18.45
N ASP A 287 5.51 -21.26 19.41
CA ASP A 287 4.62 -20.55 20.32
C ASP A 287 4.67 -19.02 20.16
N ASN A 288 5.39 -18.48 19.17
CA ASN A 288 5.64 -17.04 19.11
C ASN A 288 5.81 -16.54 17.68
N SER A 289 4.74 -15.97 17.13
CA SER A 289 4.76 -15.43 15.77
C SER A 289 5.52 -14.10 15.72
N SER A 290 6.61 -14.04 14.97
CA SER A 290 7.35 -12.79 14.71
C SER A 290 6.45 -11.74 14.07
N ILE A 291 5.47 -12.16 13.25
CA ILE A 291 4.49 -11.28 12.62
C ILE A 291 3.58 -10.66 13.68
N ASP A 292 3.10 -11.43 14.65
CA ASP A 292 2.26 -10.92 15.73
C ASP A 292 3.00 -9.88 16.58
N HIS A 293 4.29 -10.11 16.86
CA HIS A 293 5.11 -9.12 17.58
C HIS A 293 5.34 -7.84 16.79
N ILE A 294 5.62 -7.96 15.50
CA ILE A 294 5.80 -6.80 14.60
C ILE A 294 4.47 -6.04 14.51
N GLU A 295 3.36 -6.74 14.28
CA GLU A 295 2.01 -6.13 14.23
C GLU A 295 1.69 -5.39 15.53
N ALA A 296 1.87 -6.05 16.68
CA ALA A 296 1.63 -5.45 17.99
C ALA A 296 2.50 -4.21 18.22
N SER A 297 3.77 -4.24 17.82
CA SER A 297 4.70 -3.11 17.94
C SER A 297 4.31 -1.94 17.04
N ILE A 298 3.92 -2.23 15.79
CA ILE A 298 3.41 -1.22 14.85
C ILE A 298 2.12 -0.60 15.41
N GLN A 299 1.20 -1.43 15.88
CA GLN A 299 -0.07 -0.98 16.46
C GLN A 299 0.13 -0.09 17.69
N GLN A 300 1.02 -0.49 18.58
CA GLN A 300 1.35 0.32 19.76
C GLN A 300 1.96 1.66 19.36
N SER A 301 2.89 1.65 18.40
CA SER A 301 3.53 2.87 17.89
C SER A 301 2.53 3.77 17.18
N TYR A 302 1.66 3.21 16.33
CA TYR A 302 0.58 3.93 15.66
C TYR A 302 -0.37 4.55 16.68
N ASN A 303 -0.86 3.80 17.67
CA ASN A 303 -1.75 4.32 18.70
C ASN A 303 -1.13 5.47 19.52
N ARG A 304 0.17 5.38 19.80
CA ARG A 304 0.90 6.47 20.47
C ARG A 304 1.02 7.70 19.58
N LEU A 305 1.38 7.51 18.30
CA LEU A 305 1.58 8.63 17.36
C LEU A 305 0.28 9.33 17.04
N ARG A 306 -0.80 8.58 16.72
CA ARG A 306 -2.10 9.17 16.35
C ARG A 306 -2.70 10.04 17.45
N MET A 307 -2.37 9.76 18.74
CA MET A 307 -2.82 10.55 19.88
C MET A 307 -1.87 11.71 20.20
N SER A 308 -0.76 11.85 19.48
CA SER A 308 0.23 12.87 19.77
C SER A 308 -0.10 14.21 19.13
N PRO A 309 0.00 15.33 19.86
CA PRO A 309 -0.14 16.66 19.27
C PRO A 309 0.86 16.91 18.12
N TYR A 310 2.01 16.23 18.15
CA TYR A 310 3.03 16.29 17.11
C TYR A 310 2.49 15.81 15.77
N LEU A 311 1.87 14.62 15.71
CA LEU A 311 1.32 14.09 14.45
C LEU A 311 0.17 14.96 13.95
N HIS A 312 -0.73 15.40 14.84
CA HIS A 312 -1.81 16.30 14.46
C HIS A 312 -1.29 17.61 13.84
N SER A 313 -0.24 18.20 14.42
CA SER A 313 0.39 19.41 13.86
C SER A 313 1.03 19.16 12.48
N LEU A 314 1.73 18.03 12.30
CA LEU A 314 2.33 17.67 11.01
C LEU A 314 1.28 17.43 9.94
N VAL A 315 0.21 16.69 10.28
CA VAL A 315 -0.90 16.42 9.36
C VAL A 315 -1.59 17.72 8.96
N ALA A 316 -1.88 18.60 9.92
CA ALA A 316 -2.48 19.89 9.63
C ALA A 316 -1.58 20.73 8.69
N ALA A 317 -0.28 20.83 8.97
CA ALA A 317 0.67 21.56 8.14
C ALA A 317 0.79 20.95 6.73
N SER A 318 0.73 19.60 6.61
CA SER A 318 0.77 18.91 5.33
C SER A 318 -0.49 19.20 4.51
N ILE A 319 -1.66 19.17 5.15
CA ILE A 319 -2.94 19.52 4.51
C ILE A 319 -2.92 20.98 4.06
N ASP A 320 -2.45 21.89 4.91
CA ASP A 320 -2.34 23.31 4.59
C ASP A 320 -1.47 23.51 3.34
N THR A 321 -0.28 22.91 3.30
CA THR A 321 0.62 23.02 2.17
C THR A 321 0.01 22.44 0.89
N TRP A 322 -0.59 21.24 0.99
CA TRP A 322 -1.23 20.61 -0.16
C TRP A 322 -2.43 21.43 -0.67
N TYR A 323 -3.28 21.89 0.24
CA TYR A 323 -4.46 22.68 -0.10
C TYR A 323 -4.08 24.02 -0.74
N ASP A 324 -3.09 24.72 -0.20
CA ASP A 324 -2.61 25.99 -0.76
C ASP A 324 -2.10 25.83 -2.20
N ASN A 325 -1.50 24.69 -2.50
CA ASN A 325 -1.02 24.38 -3.84
C ASN A 325 -2.13 24.00 -4.83
N HIS A 326 -3.25 23.40 -4.35
CA HIS A 326 -4.24 22.76 -5.21
C HIS A 326 -5.65 23.32 -5.12
N GLN A 327 -5.93 24.29 -4.24
CA GLN A 327 -7.30 24.80 -4.02
C GLN A 327 -7.96 25.39 -5.27
N ALA A 328 -7.17 25.92 -6.21
CA ALA A 328 -7.63 26.50 -7.45
C ALA A 328 -7.63 25.50 -8.62
N ASP A 329 -7.01 24.35 -8.45
CA ASP A 329 -6.98 23.29 -9.46
C ASP A 329 -8.38 22.69 -9.61
N THR A 330 -8.70 22.24 -10.82
CA THR A 330 -9.94 21.50 -11.04
C THR A 330 -9.83 20.09 -10.46
N ILE A 331 -10.97 19.54 -10.05
CA ILE A 331 -11.04 18.18 -9.50
C ILE A 331 -10.48 17.15 -10.51
N ALA A 332 -10.76 17.34 -11.80
CA ALA A 332 -10.21 16.49 -12.86
C ALA A 332 -8.68 16.58 -12.95
N THR A 333 -8.09 17.78 -12.79
CA THR A 333 -6.63 17.95 -12.76
C THR A 333 -6.00 17.20 -11.60
N ILE A 334 -6.61 17.31 -10.42
CA ILE A 334 -6.15 16.58 -9.21
C ILE A 334 -6.29 15.07 -9.41
N ALA A 335 -7.44 14.61 -9.92
CA ALA A 335 -7.66 13.19 -10.20
C ALA A 335 -6.66 12.64 -11.23
N ALA A 336 -6.39 13.39 -12.31
CA ALA A 336 -5.40 13.00 -13.32
C ALA A 336 -3.98 12.87 -12.74
N SER A 337 -3.60 13.70 -11.75
CA SER A 337 -2.32 13.57 -11.06
C SER A 337 -2.18 12.27 -10.26
N LEU A 338 -3.31 11.64 -9.92
CA LEU A 338 -3.42 10.34 -9.26
C LEU A 338 -3.68 9.20 -10.27
N TYR A 339 -3.50 9.46 -11.57
CA TYR A 339 -3.81 8.53 -12.67
C TYR A 339 -5.28 8.10 -12.76
N ILE A 340 -6.19 8.91 -12.17
CA ILE A 340 -7.64 8.74 -12.31
C ILE A 340 -8.09 9.59 -13.51
N ASP A 341 -7.87 9.05 -14.69
CA ASP A 341 -8.25 9.65 -15.97
C ASP A 341 -9.68 9.26 -16.38
N GLU A 342 -10.10 9.68 -17.57
CA GLU A 342 -11.43 9.37 -18.13
C GLU A 342 -11.65 7.84 -18.29
N GLN A 343 -10.60 7.09 -18.62
CA GLN A 343 -10.69 5.63 -18.74
C GLN A 343 -10.91 4.97 -17.36
N ALA A 344 -10.20 5.40 -16.34
CA ALA A 344 -10.40 4.93 -14.98
C ALA A 344 -11.81 5.27 -14.47
N MET A 345 -12.31 6.47 -14.77
CA MET A 345 -13.67 6.88 -14.41
C MET A 345 -14.74 6.07 -15.14
N THR A 346 -14.52 5.73 -16.42
CA THR A 346 -15.42 4.84 -17.17
C THR A 346 -15.48 3.45 -16.55
N GLN A 347 -14.33 2.88 -16.18
CA GLN A 347 -14.28 1.58 -15.50
C GLN A 347 -14.99 1.62 -14.14
N PHE A 348 -14.77 2.68 -13.37
CA PHE A 348 -15.45 2.87 -12.08
C PHE A 348 -16.95 3.02 -12.24
N SER A 349 -17.39 3.84 -13.20
CA SER A 349 -18.81 4.00 -13.53
C SER A 349 -19.44 2.66 -13.91
N THR A 350 -18.81 1.91 -14.81
CA THR A 350 -19.27 0.57 -15.22
C THR A 350 -19.36 -0.40 -14.04
N ALA A 351 -18.39 -0.37 -13.12
CA ALA A 351 -18.40 -1.20 -11.92
C ALA A 351 -19.53 -0.85 -10.94
N LEU A 352 -20.01 0.41 -10.95
CA LEU A 352 -21.13 0.86 -10.12
C LEU A 352 -22.51 0.55 -10.74
N LEU A 353 -22.61 0.29 -12.05
CA LEU A 353 -23.89 0.05 -12.72
C LEU A 353 -24.74 -1.04 -12.07
N PRO A 354 -24.20 -2.23 -11.67
CA PRO A 354 -25.01 -3.24 -10.99
C PRO A 354 -25.64 -2.71 -9.70
N ILE A 355 -24.88 -1.92 -8.91
CA ILE A 355 -25.38 -1.34 -7.65
C ILE A 355 -26.48 -0.33 -7.94
N ILE A 356 -26.32 0.50 -8.98
CA ILE A 356 -27.34 1.46 -9.41
C ILE A 356 -28.60 0.74 -9.86
N TYR A 357 -28.47 -0.34 -10.63
CA TYR A 357 -29.62 -1.12 -11.10
C TYR A 357 -30.38 -1.79 -9.93
N ASP A 358 -29.67 -2.40 -9.00
CA ASP A 358 -30.28 -2.98 -7.81
C ASP A 358 -30.96 -1.90 -6.94
N ALA A 359 -30.35 -0.72 -6.84
CA ALA A 359 -30.95 0.40 -6.11
C ALA A 359 -32.25 0.88 -6.76
N LEU A 360 -32.29 0.98 -8.10
CA LEU A 360 -33.48 1.37 -8.86
C LEU A 360 -34.64 0.34 -8.74
N GLU A 361 -34.32 -0.94 -8.56
CA GLU A 361 -35.28 -2.03 -8.38
C GLU A 361 -35.68 -2.21 -6.90
N SER A 362 -35.00 -1.52 -5.99
CA SER A 362 -35.23 -1.70 -4.55
C SER A 362 -36.59 -1.17 -4.10
N PRO A 363 -37.24 -1.82 -3.14
CA PRO A 363 -38.49 -1.32 -2.53
C PRO A 363 -38.32 0.09 -1.95
N TRP A 364 -37.14 0.42 -1.49
CA TRP A 364 -36.82 1.77 -0.98
C TRP A 364 -36.96 2.83 -2.06
N PHE A 365 -36.35 2.65 -3.25
CA PHE A 365 -36.42 3.60 -4.34
C PHE A 365 -37.85 3.75 -4.86
N LEU A 366 -38.52 2.63 -5.08
CA LEU A 366 -39.92 2.62 -5.59
C LEU A 366 -40.88 3.31 -4.63
N ALA A 367 -40.77 3.05 -3.31
CA ALA A 367 -41.61 3.69 -2.32
C ALA A 367 -41.37 5.21 -2.26
N HIS A 368 -40.12 5.67 -2.23
CA HIS A 368 -39.79 7.10 -2.17
C HIS A 368 -40.16 7.84 -3.46
N THR A 369 -39.97 7.22 -4.62
CA THR A 369 -40.41 7.80 -5.90
C THR A 369 -41.93 7.93 -5.94
N ARG A 370 -42.66 6.93 -5.48
CA ARG A 370 -44.12 6.98 -5.36
C ARG A 370 -44.58 8.08 -4.39
N GLU A 371 -43.97 8.17 -3.22
CA GLU A 371 -44.29 9.21 -2.23
C GLU A 371 -44.03 10.61 -2.78
N MET A 372 -42.94 10.82 -3.47
CA MET A 372 -42.60 12.11 -4.13
C MET A 372 -43.67 12.47 -5.19
N LEU A 373 -44.04 11.54 -6.04
CA LEU A 373 -45.07 11.77 -7.07
C LEU A 373 -46.42 12.00 -6.45
N GLN A 374 -46.80 11.25 -5.40
CA GLN A 374 -48.04 11.45 -4.66
C GLN A 374 -48.10 12.88 -4.08
N ALA A 375 -47.02 13.33 -3.43
CA ALA A 375 -46.93 14.67 -2.90
C ALA A 375 -47.02 15.77 -3.98
N PHE A 376 -46.53 15.51 -5.20
CA PHE A 376 -46.71 16.39 -6.36
C PHE A 376 -48.17 16.49 -6.80
N TYR A 377 -48.83 15.35 -6.97
CA TYR A 377 -50.25 15.32 -7.38
C TYR A 377 -51.21 15.80 -6.30
N ASP A 378 -50.80 15.76 -5.03
CA ASP A 378 -51.60 16.29 -3.93
C ASP A 378 -51.58 17.84 -3.83
N GLN A 379 -50.74 18.53 -4.61
CA GLN A 379 -50.74 20.00 -4.61
C GLN A 379 -52.08 20.54 -5.11
N PRO A 380 -52.65 21.59 -4.47
CA PRO A 380 -53.96 22.12 -4.80
C PRO A 380 -54.06 22.55 -6.27
N THR A 381 -53.00 23.24 -6.81
CA THR A 381 -52.93 23.69 -8.18
C THR A 381 -52.94 22.54 -9.20
N ILE A 382 -52.36 21.42 -8.88
CA ILE A 382 -52.33 20.22 -9.75
C ILE A 382 -53.69 19.55 -9.74
N LYS A 383 -54.29 19.37 -8.54
CA LYS A 383 -55.65 18.81 -8.40
C LYS A 383 -56.70 19.61 -9.12
N GLU A 384 -56.64 20.95 -9.04
CA GLU A 384 -57.55 21.83 -9.74
C GLU A 384 -57.42 21.70 -11.29
N ASN A 385 -56.20 21.70 -11.78
CA ASN A 385 -55.94 21.56 -13.22
C ASN A 385 -56.36 20.17 -13.76
N LEU A 386 -56.20 19.12 -12.99
CA LEU A 386 -56.65 17.78 -13.39
C LEU A 386 -58.16 17.62 -13.34
N SER A 387 -58.85 18.32 -12.42
CA SER A 387 -60.31 18.30 -12.34
C SER A 387 -60.99 19.08 -13.47
N LEU A 388 -60.38 20.16 -13.95
CA LEU A 388 -60.86 20.96 -15.06
C LEU A 388 -60.77 20.26 -16.43
N ASN A 389 -59.85 19.30 -16.59
CA ASN A 389 -59.70 18.54 -17.82
C ASN A 389 -60.58 17.31 -17.91
N ASN A 390 -61.35 16.99 -16.85
CA ASN A 390 -62.30 15.87 -16.80
C ASN A 390 -63.76 16.33 -16.98
N GLN A 391 -64.01 17.59 -17.28
CA GLN A 391 -65.31 18.13 -17.68
C GLN A 391 -65.37 18.38 -19.20
#